data_da22e84805744b83de159d8bf0f53d34
#
_entry.id   da22e84805744b83de159d8bf0f53d34
#
_cell.length_a   1.000
_cell.length_b   1.000
_cell.length_c   1.000
_cell.angle_alpha   90.00
_cell.angle_beta   90.00
_cell.angle_gamma   90.00
#
_symmetry.space_group_name_H-M   'P 1'
#
loop_
_entity.id
_entity.type
_entity.pdbx_description
1 polymer ?
#
loop_
_entity_poly.entity_id
_entity_poly.type
_entity_poly.pdbx_seq_one_letter_code
_entity_poly.pdbx_strand_id
1 'polypeptide(L)'
;MAPDKSPAEKSSGPEQRRSSRFPVVVPLEVIWREANGAEFKEEAQATEVNAHGALLQMKSYPTKGVEAELLNLLTGQEARARMAAVRRARGGEIQGIAVELLAPDESFWGLNFQLRKTSAELLRLEKGMKIAQIDPVILREFQEAVDYVRKTAWAVQEWRERQIQHRDPSTVFSLLTLERIRRATTLTHDLLEDLKTHGAGRVTEGVNELHQAVEKLHERLSQYFRDEK
;
A
#
# COMPACT_ATOMS: atom_id res chain seq x y z
N MET A 1 -16.78 -23.86 54.59
CA MET A 1 -17.32 -24.02 53.22
C MET A 1 -17.16 -22.68 52.54
N ALA A 2 -16.08 -22.50 51.80
CA ALA A 2 -15.83 -21.27 51.03
C ALA A 2 -16.20 -21.55 49.56
N PRO A 3 -16.84 -20.63 48.81
CA PRO A 3 -17.17 -20.85 47.41
C PRO A 3 -15.95 -20.59 46.53
N ASP A 4 -15.77 -21.54 45.64
CA ASP A 4 -14.84 -21.62 44.54
C ASP A 4 -14.99 -20.43 43.62
N LYS A 5 -13.91 -19.66 43.37
CA LYS A 5 -13.85 -18.61 42.38
C LYS A 5 -13.36 -19.19 41.07
N SER A 6 -14.26 -19.41 40.14
CA SER A 6 -13.94 -19.64 38.72
C SER A 6 -13.02 -18.54 38.16
N PRO A 7 -12.02 -18.86 37.37
CA PRO A 7 -11.19 -17.88 36.71
C PRO A 7 -11.96 -17.19 35.59
N ALA A 8 -12.01 -15.86 35.64
CA ALA A 8 -12.60 -15.01 34.65
C ALA A 8 -11.95 -15.24 33.27
N GLU A 9 -12.79 -15.54 32.29
CA GLU A 9 -12.44 -15.54 30.87
C GLU A 9 -11.80 -14.18 30.51
N LYS A 10 -10.53 -14.22 30.09
CA LYS A 10 -9.89 -13.06 29.48
C LYS A 10 -10.59 -12.75 28.17
N SER A 11 -11.42 -11.71 28.15
CA SER A 11 -11.93 -11.14 26.93
C SER A 11 -10.72 -10.74 26.06
N SER A 12 -10.57 -11.40 24.93
CA SER A 12 -9.60 -11.00 23.90
C SER A 12 -9.98 -9.61 23.42
N GLY A 13 -9.22 -8.59 23.84
CA GLY A 13 -9.34 -7.24 23.31
C GLY A 13 -9.17 -7.23 21.80
N PRO A 14 -9.66 -6.19 21.10
CA PRO A 14 -9.56 -6.12 19.64
C PRO A 14 -8.10 -6.24 19.24
N GLU A 15 -7.81 -7.28 18.47
CA GLU A 15 -6.47 -7.57 17.93
C GLU A 15 -5.96 -6.29 17.23
N GLN A 16 -4.95 -5.67 17.80
CA GLN A 16 -4.37 -4.44 17.27
C GLN A 16 -3.83 -4.75 15.87
N ARG A 17 -4.41 -4.13 14.84
CA ARG A 17 -4.00 -4.30 13.45
C ARG A 17 -2.54 -3.92 13.30
N ARG A 18 -1.72 -4.84 12.81
CA ARG A 18 -0.26 -4.69 12.67
C ARG A 18 0.15 -3.56 11.71
N SER A 19 -0.71 -3.14 10.78
CA SER A 19 -0.46 -2.03 9.87
C SER A 19 -1.74 -1.45 9.27
N SER A 20 -1.67 -0.18 8.80
CA SER A 20 -2.75 0.47 8.07
C SER A 20 -2.97 -0.21 6.72
N ARG A 21 -4.23 -0.32 6.29
CA ARG A 21 -4.61 -0.78 4.95
C ARG A 21 -4.87 0.41 4.05
N PHE A 22 -4.50 0.27 2.79
CA PHE A 22 -4.69 1.29 1.76
C PHE A 22 -5.67 0.78 0.71
N PRO A 23 -6.65 1.61 0.30
CA PRO A 23 -7.54 1.27 -0.79
C PRO A 23 -6.77 1.39 -2.11
N VAL A 24 -6.49 0.26 -2.74
CA VAL A 24 -5.91 0.17 -4.10
C VAL A 24 -6.56 -1.00 -4.81
N VAL A 25 -6.63 -0.92 -6.14
CA VAL A 25 -7.11 -2.03 -6.97
C VAL A 25 -5.91 -2.68 -7.64
N VAL A 26 -5.65 -3.95 -7.28
CA VAL A 26 -4.59 -4.76 -7.87
C VAL A 26 -5.21 -6.03 -8.45
N PRO A 27 -5.21 -6.23 -9.78
CA PRO A 27 -5.70 -7.45 -10.39
C PRO A 27 -4.69 -8.57 -10.12
N LEU A 28 -5.21 -9.70 -9.68
CA LEU A 28 -4.45 -10.89 -9.32
C LEU A 28 -5.01 -12.11 -10.05
N GLU A 29 -4.14 -13.05 -10.32
CA GLU A 29 -4.50 -14.43 -10.52
C GLU A 29 -4.22 -15.18 -9.23
N VAL A 30 -5.18 -15.97 -8.77
CA VAL A 30 -5.11 -16.72 -7.50
C VAL A 30 -5.19 -18.21 -7.83
N ILE A 31 -4.19 -18.97 -7.42
CA ILE A 31 -4.13 -20.42 -7.57
C ILE A 31 -4.09 -21.06 -6.18
N TRP A 32 -5.01 -21.97 -5.90
CA TRP A 32 -5.02 -22.69 -4.63
C TRP A 32 -5.43 -24.15 -4.80
N ARG A 33 -5.10 -24.96 -3.81
CA ARG A 33 -5.46 -26.36 -3.77
C ARG A 33 -6.22 -26.68 -2.49
N GLU A 34 -7.41 -27.22 -2.63
CA GLU A 34 -8.22 -27.67 -1.50
C GLU A 34 -7.72 -28.99 -0.92
N ALA A 35 -8.16 -29.33 0.31
CA ALA A 35 -7.74 -30.53 1.03
C ALA A 35 -8.04 -31.84 0.29
N ASN A 36 -9.02 -31.83 -0.61
CA ASN A 36 -9.37 -32.98 -1.49
C ASN A 36 -8.42 -33.12 -2.68
N GLY A 37 -7.41 -32.28 -2.83
CA GLY A 37 -6.44 -32.26 -3.92
C GLY A 37 -6.90 -31.52 -5.17
N ALA A 38 -8.12 -30.99 -5.21
CA ALA A 38 -8.61 -30.20 -6.34
C ALA A 38 -7.86 -28.86 -6.40
N GLU A 39 -7.35 -28.53 -7.58
CA GLU A 39 -6.69 -27.26 -7.87
C GLU A 39 -7.66 -26.30 -8.56
N PHE A 40 -7.62 -25.07 -8.10
CA PHE A 40 -8.47 -23.99 -8.60
C PHE A 40 -7.59 -22.82 -9.03
N LYS A 41 -8.07 -22.11 -10.05
CA LYS A 41 -7.45 -20.92 -10.59
C LYS A 41 -8.54 -19.88 -10.89
N GLU A 42 -8.40 -18.66 -10.38
CA GLU A 42 -9.38 -17.61 -10.57
C GLU A 42 -8.72 -16.24 -10.62
N GLU A 43 -9.28 -15.32 -11.43
CA GLU A 43 -8.94 -13.91 -11.38
C GLU A 43 -9.65 -13.22 -10.21
N ALA A 44 -8.92 -12.44 -9.44
CA ALA A 44 -9.39 -11.71 -8.28
C ALA A 44 -8.91 -10.24 -8.31
N GLN A 45 -9.48 -9.41 -7.46
CA GLN A 45 -9.02 -8.04 -7.25
C GLN A 45 -8.71 -7.82 -5.78
N ALA A 46 -7.47 -7.42 -5.46
CA ALA A 46 -7.16 -6.89 -4.14
C ALA A 46 -7.66 -5.45 -4.04
N THR A 47 -8.44 -5.14 -3.00
CA THR A 47 -9.09 -3.82 -2.83
C THR A 47 -8.63 -3.06 -1.59
N GLU A 48 -8.12 -3.73 -0.58
CA GLU A 48 -7.52 -3.17 0.63
C GLU A 48 -6.22 -3.90 0.91
N VAL A 49 -5.08 -3.25 0.76
CA VAL A 49 -3.77 -3.89 0.91
C VAL A 49 -2.90 -3.27 1.99
N ASN A 50 -2.00 -4.05 2.53
CA ASN A 50 -0.88 -3.62 3.35
C ASN A 50 0.31 -4.56 3.15
N ALA A 51 1.44 -4.33 3.84
CA ALA A 51 2.63 -5.16 3.72
C ALA A 51 2.39 -6.66 4.01
N HIS A 52 1.35 -6.99 4.78
CA HIS A 52 1.10 -8.35 5.27
C HIS A 52 -0.02 -9.08 4.52
N GLY A 53 -0.79 -8.39 3.67
CA GLY A 53 -1.88 -9.04 2.97
C GLY A 53 -2.92 -8.09 2.40
N ALA A 54 -4.05 -8.63 2.00
CA ALA A 54 -5.10 -7.90 1.30
C ALA A 54 -6.50 -8.42 1.62
N LEU A 55 -7.50 -7.66 1.15
CA LEU A 55 -8.86 -8.13 0.94
C LEU A 55 -9.05 -8.41 -0.54
N LEU A 56 -9.34 -9.66 -0.91
CA LEU A 56 -9.58 -10.09 -2.27
C LEU A 56 -11.07 -10.13 -2.57
N GLN A 57 -11.46 -9.55 -3.68
CA GLN A 57 -12.76 -9.78 -4.31
C GLN A 57 -12.62 -10.87 -5.36
N MET A 58 -13.26 -11.99 -5.13
CA MET A 58 -13.29 -13.15 -6.02
C MET A 58 -14.62 -13.89 -5.89
N LYS A 59 -14.92 -14.79 -6.82
CA LYS A 59 -16.19 -15.52 -6.87
C LYS A 59 -16.21 -16.71 -5.91
N SER A 60 -15.08 -17.42 -5.85
CA SER A 60 -14.92 -18.59 -5.00
C SER A 60 -14.52 -18.22 -3.57
N TYR A 61 -14.85 -19.10 -2.64
CA TYR A 61 -14.55 -18.91 -1.21
C TYR A 61 -13.73 -20.09 -0.68
N PRO A 62 -12.40 -20.06 -0.90
CA PRO A 62 -11.51 -21.12 -0.40
C PRO A 62 -11.62 -21.31 1.11
N THR A 63 -11.35 -22.52 1.57
CA THR A 63 -11.38 -22.86 2.99
C THR A 63 -10.33 -22.05 3.75
N LYS A 64 -10.68 -21.58 4.96
CA LYS A 64 -9.74 -20.88 5.85
C LYS A 64 -8.51 -21.72 6.12
N GLY A 65 -7.33 -21.12 6.01
CA GLY A 65 -6.04 -21.77 6.25
C GLY A 65 -5.41 -22.35 4.99
N VAL A 66 -6.15 -22.45 3.88
CA VAL A 66 -5.61 -22.90 2.60
C VAL A 66 -4.56 -21.90 2.11
N GLU A 67 -3.43 -22.43 1.63
CA GLU A 67 -2.39 -21.64 0.98
C GLU A 67 -2.72 -21.43 -0.49
N ALA A 68 -2.35 -20.27 -1.00
CA ALA A 68 -2.54 -19.86 -2.39
C ALA A 68 -1.29 -19.18 -2.93
N GLU A 69 -1.09 -19.31 -4.23
CA GLU A 69 -0.16 -18.53 -5.01
C GLU A 69 -0.89 -17.36 -5.63
N LEU A 70 -0.35 -16.17 -5.46
CA LEU A 70 -0.87 -14.93 -6.00
C LEU A 70 0.08 -14.43 -7.07
N LEU A 71 -0.41 -14.23 -8.29
CA LEU A 71 0.31 -13.56 -9.37
C LEU A 71 -0.27 -12.17 -9.57
N ASN A 72 0.54 -11.13 -9.39
CA ASN A 72 0.14 -9.76 -9.70
C ASN A 72 0.17 -9.56 -11.21
N LEU A 73 -1.00 -9.40 -11.83
CA LEU A 73 -1.14 -9.29 -13.29
C LEU A 73 -0.57 -7.98 -13.88
N LEU A 74 -0.22 -7.00 -13.02
CA LEU A 74 0.38 -5.72 -13.45
C LEU A 74 1.91 -5.76 -13.44
N THR A 75 2.51 -6.51 -12.50
CA THR A 75 3.95 -6.54 -12.29
C THR A 75 4.59 -7.86 -12.70
N GLY A 76 3.78 -8.91 -12.86
CA GLY A 76 4.26 -10.28 -13.07
C GLY A 76 4.89 -10.91 -11.82
N GLN A 77 4.85 -10.23 -10.66
CA GLN A 77 5.42 -10.76 -9.42
C GLN A 77 4.49 -11.80 -8.79
N GLU A 78 5.11 -12.79 -8.16
CA GLU A 78 4.42 -13.86 -7.45
C GLU A 78 4.62 -13.74 -5.95
N ALA A 79 3.60 -14.11 -5.17
CA ALA A 79 3.66 -14.19 -3.72
C ALA A 79 2.84 -15.37 -3.20
N ARG A 80 3.28 -15.97 -2.09
CA ARG A 80 2.49 -16.99 -1.39
C ARG A 80 1.69 -16.36 -0.27
N ALA A 81 0.44 -16.77 -0.15
CA ALA A 81 -0.49 -16.25 0.85
C ALA A 81 -1.29 -17.39 1.48
N ARG A 82 -1.93 -17.09 2.61
CA ARG A 82 -2.88 -17.96 3.29
C ARG A 82 -4.25 -17.30 3.34
N MET A 83 -5.31 -18.06 3.07
CA MET A 83 -6.69 -17.62 3.25
C MET A 83 -6.98 -17.45 4.74
N ALA A 84 -7.14 -16.21 5.22
CA ALA A 84 -7.27 -15.92 6.64
C ALA A 84 -8.73 -15.94 7.10
N ALA A 85 -9.64 -15.27 6.38
CA ALA A 85 -11.05 -15.21 6.74
C ALA A 85 -11.91 -14.69 5.58
N VAL A 86 -13.18 -15.07 5.56
CA VAL A 86 -14.23 -14.42 4.75
C VAL A 86 -14.71 -13.20 5.51
N ARG A 87 -14.57 -12.00 4.93
CA ARG A 87 -15.06 -10.76 5.50
C ARG A 87 -16.51 -10.52 5.08
N ARG A 88 -17.36 -10.22 6.07
CA ARG A 88 -18.77 -9.91 5.86
C ARG A 88 -19.09 -8.49 6.31
N ALA A 89 -20.01 -7.82 5.62
CA ALA A 89 -20.63 -6.58 6.07
C ALA A 89 -21.55 -6.81 7.26
N ARG A 90 -21.99 -5.74 7.92
CA ARG A 90 -22.96 -5.81 9.03
C ARG A 90 -24.29 -6.49 8.62
N GLY A 91 -24.68 -6.43 7.34
CA GLY A 91 -25.85 -7.11 6.76
C GLY A 91 -25.64 -8.57 6.39
N GLY A 92 -24.46 -9.17 6.64
CA GLY A 92 -24.11 -10.55 6.28
C GLY A 92 -23.58 -10.74 4.87
N GLU A 93 -23.63 -9.72 4.03
CA GLU A 93 -23.09 -9.72 2.67
C GLU A 93 -21.56 -9.92 2.67
N ILE A 94 -21.07 -10.76 1.79
CA ILE A 94 -19.64 -11.03 1.68
C ILE A 94 -18.95 -9.85 0.98
N GLN A 95 -17.99 -9.24 1.67
CA GLN A 95 -17.16 -8.17 1.15
C GLN A 95 -15.89 -8.67 0.45
N GLY A 96 -15.49 -9.90 0.70
CA GLY A 96 -14.30 -10.51 0.13
C GLY A 96 -13.60 -11.47 1.07
N ILE A 97 -12.43 -11.93 0.65
CA ILE A 97 -11.59 -12.87 1.39
C ILE A 97 -10.34 -12.13 1.86
N ALA A 98 -10.10 -12.14 3.16
CA ALA A 98 -8.86 -11.65 3.72
C ALA A 98 -7.76 -12.70 3.50
N VAL A 99 -6.65 -12.29 2.91
CA VAL A 99 -5.44 -13.10 2.75
C VAL A 99 -4.27 -12.49 3.51
N GLU A 100 -3.40 -13.36 4.02
CA GLU A 100 -2.15 -13.00 4.67
C GLU A 100 -0.99 -13.53 3.84
N LEU A 101 -0.07 -12.64 3.44
CA LEU A 101 1.17 -13.04 2.76
C LEU A 101 2.05 -13.83 3.73
N LEU A 102 2.62 -14.95 3.29
CA LEU A 102 3.52 -15.77 4.09
C LEU A 102 4.84 -15.04 4.38
N ALA A 103 5.28 -14.19 3.43
CA ALA A 103 6.37 -13.25 3.62
C ALA A 103 5.83 -11.84 3.33
N PRO A 104 5.90 -10.89 4.30
CA PRO A 104 5.47 -9.53 4.08
C PRO A 104 6.27 -8.87 2.95
N ASP A 105 5.59 -8.39 1.90
CA ASP A 105 6.21 -7.73 0.76
C ASP A 105 5.34 -6.57 0.27
N GLU A 106 5.87 -5.36 0.39
CA GLU A 106 5.20 -4.15 -0.09
C GLU A 106 5.37 -3.96 -1.60
N SER A 107 6.45 -4.47 -2.18
CA SER A 107 6.75 -4.30 -3.61
C SER A 107 5.78 -5.10 -4.46
N PHE A 108 5.31 -6.23 -3.96
CA PHE A 108 4.32 -7.09 -4.60
C PHE A 108 3.06 -6.32 -5.04
N TRP A 109 2.61 -5.33 -4.27
CA TRP A 109 1.41 -4.54 -4.58
C TRP A 109 1.62 -3.46 -5.65
N GLY A 110 2.87 -3.23 -6.05
CA GLY A 110 3.25 -2.33 -7.13
C GLY A 110 3.26 -0.84 -6.77
N LEU A 111 3.57 -0.02 -7.77
CA LEU A 111 3.81 1.42 -7.62
C LEU A 111 2.62 2.17 -7.00
N ASN A 112 1.39 1.84 -7.35
CA ASN A 112 0.21 2.54 -6.83
C ASN A 112 0.10 2.43 -5.30
N PHE A 113 0.30 1.23 -4.74
CA PHE A 113 0.34 1.04 -3.30
C PHE A 113 1.47 1.84 -2.66
N GLN A 114 2.66 1.82 -3.24
CA GLN A 114 3.82 2.55 -2.76
C GLN A 114 3.56 4.06 -2.69
N LEU A 115 3.02 4.65 -3.76
CA LEU A 115 2.68 6.07 -3.83
C LEU A 115 1.61 6.45 -2.79
N ARG A 116 0.57 5.63 -2.63
CA ARG A 116 -0.48 5.88 -1.65
C ARG A 116 0.01 5.81 -0.22
N LYS A 117 0.80 4.79 0.10
CA LYS A 117 1.41 4.65 1.41
C LYS A 117 2.28 5.87 1.74
N THR A 118 3.19 6.22 0.83
CA THR A 118 4.08 7.36 1.02
C THR A 118 3.32 8.67 1.13
N SER A 119 2.30 8.90 0.29
CA SER A 119 1.43 10.08 0.41
C SER A 119 0.76 10.18 1.78
N ALA A 120 0.31 9.06 2.36
CA ALA A 120 -0.28 9.05 3.70
C ALA A 120 0.77 9.34 4.80
N GLU A 121 1.98 8.82 4.65
CA GLU A 121 3.11 9.11 5.56
C GLU A 121 3.47 10.60 5.51
N LEU A 122 3.61 11.18 4.31
CA LEU A 122 3.90 12.60 4.13
C LEU A 122 2.81 13.51 4.73
N LEU A 123 1.53 13.16 4.59
CA LEU A 123 0.43 13.91 5.23
C LEU A 123 0.47 13.86 6.76
N ARG A 124 0.95 12.76 7.36
CA ARG A 124 1.16 12.69 8.81
C ARG A 124 2.30 13.58 9.26
N LEU A 125 3.41 13.57 8.49
CA LEU A 125 4.57 14.42 8.76
C LEU A 125 4.22 15.91 8.62
N GLU A 126 3.46 16.30 7.60
CA GLU A 126 2.97 17.67 7.44
C GLU A 126 2.22 18.18 8.68
N LYS A 127 1.37 17.33 9.28
CA LYS A 127 0.69 17.69 10.52
C LYS A 127 1.66 17.89 11.69
N GLY A 128 2.67 17.02 11.79
CA GLY A 128 3.75 17.16 12.80
C GLY A 128 4.56 18.43 12.61
N MET A 129 4.91 18.78 11.38
CA MET A 129 5.69 19.99 11.04
C MET A 129 4.95 21.28 11.39
N LYS A 130 3.63 21.34 11.19
CA LYS A 130 2.81 22.50 11.58
C LYS A 130 2.83 22.74 13.09
N ILE A 131 2.92 21.69 13.89
CA ILE A 131 3.02 21.75 15.34
C ILE A 131 4.44 22.18 15.78
N ALA A 132 5.47 21.76 15.04
CA ALA A 132 6.88 21.98 15.39
C ALA A 132 7.43 23.36 15.00
N GLN A 133 6.61 24.27 14.47
CA GLN A 133 7.01 25.65 14.07
C GLN A 133 8.18 25.68 13.06
N ILE A 134 8.14 24.83 12.06
CA ILE A 134 9.13 24.78 10.98
C ILE A 134 9.01 26.04 10.10
N ASP A 135 10.12 26.41 9.45
CA ASP A 135 10.16 27.56 8.52
C ASP A 135 9.00 27.49 7.52
N PRO A 136 8.20 28.58 7.39
CA PRO A 136 7.03 28.60 6.51
C PRO A 136 7.35 28.35 5.03
N VAL A 137 8.56 28.68 4.57
CA VAL A 137 9.00 28.44 3.18
C VAL A 137 9.16 26.94 2.95
N ILE A 138 9.93 26.28 3.81
CA ILE A 138 10.14 24.81 3.75
C ILE A 138 8.81 24.07 3.88
N LEU A 139 7.93 24.51 4.78
CA LEU A 139 6.61 23.90 4.93
C LEU A 139 5.77 24.01 3.66
N ARG A 140 5.80 25.16 2.96
CA ARG A 140 5.06 25.36 1.71
C ARG A 140 5.60 24.48 0.59
N GLU A 141 6.90 24.41 0.39
CA GLU A 141 7.54 23.58 -0.64
C GLU A 141 7.24 22.11 -0.39
N PHE A 142 7.29 21.67 0.87
CA PHE A 142 6.88 20.34 1.26
C PHE A 142 5.40 20.06 0.91
N GLN A 143 4.50 20.99 1.21
CA GLN A 143 3.08 20.86 0.89
C GLN A 143 2.84 20.73 -0.62
N GLU A 144 3.54 21.51 -1.44
CA GLU A 144 3.46 21.44 -2.90
C GLU A 144 3.94 20.07 -3.42
N ALA A 145 5.05 19.56 -2.90
CA ALA A 145 5.56 18.25 -3.25
C ALA A 145 4.60 17.13 -2.85
N VAL A 146 4.06 17.15 -1.64
CA VAL A 146 3.06 16.19 -1.16
C VAL A 146 1.81 16.19 -2.02
N ASP A 147 1.29 17.36 -2.33
CA ASP A 147 0.11 17.52 -3.18
C ASP A 147 0.36 16.96 -4.58
N TYR A 148 1.53 17.21 -5.15
CA TYR A 148 1.89 16.70 -6.45
C TYR A 148 2.02 15.17 -6.46
N VAL A 149 2.68 14.59 -5.46
CA VAL A 149 2.79 13.13 -5.28
C VAL A 149 1.40 12.50 -5.13
N ARG A 150 0.53 13.10 -4.33
CA ARG A 150 -0.84 12.64 -4.15
C ARG A 150 -1.63 12.65 -5.47
N LYS A 151 -1.57 13.73 -6.23
CA LYS A 151 -2.21 13.85 -7.55
C LYS A 151 -1.64 12.84 -8.55
N THR A 152 -0.34 12.57 -8.48
CA THR A 152 0.32 11.56 -9.32
C THR A 152 -0.17 10.16 -8.96
N ALA A 153 -0.26 9.82 -7.67
CA ALA A 153 -0.81 8.54 -7.21
C ALA A 153 -2.25 8.31 -7.70
N TRP A 154 -3.10 9.36 -7.66
CA TRP A 154 -4.45 9.30 -8.21
C TRP A 154 -4.47 9.07 -9.72
N ALA A 155 -3.64 9.79 -10.48
CA ALA A 155 -3.57 9.64 -11.93
C ALA A 155 -3.10 8.24 -12.35
N VAL A 156 -2.14 7.67 -11.64
CA VAL A 156 -1.67 6.29 -11.85
C VAL A 156 -2.80 5.29 -11.56
N GLN A 157 -3.53 5.47 -10.47
CA GLN A 157 -4.65 4.60 -10.14
C GLN A 157 -5.76 4.68 -11.20
N GLU A 158 -6.20 5.88 -11.56
CA GLU A 158 -7.27 6.08 -12.55
C GLU A 158 -6.89 5.48 -13.91
N TRP A 159 -5.63 5.61 -14.31
CA TRP A 159 -5.12 4.98 -15.51
C TRP A 159 -5.20 3.45 -15.40
N ARG A 160 -4.78 2.86 -14.30
CA ARG A 160 -4.85 1.41 -14.07
C ARG A 160 -6.28 0.88 -14.05
N GLU A 161 -7.19 1.58 -13.39
CA GLU A 161 -8.61 1.21 -13.36
C GLU A 161 -9.22 1.19 -14.77
N ARG A 162 -8.87 2.18 -15.60
CA ARG A 162 -9.29 2.21 -17.01
C ARG A 162 -8.74 1.03 -17.81
N GLN A 163 -7.46 0.68 -17.63
CA GLN A 163 -6.85 -0.46 -18.30
C GLN A 163 -7.57 -1.78 -17.95
N ILE A 164 -7.88 -1.98 -16.68
CA ILE A 164 -8.61 -3.17 -16.21
C ILE A 164 -10.02 -3.20 -16.82
N GLN A 165 -10.74 -2.07 -16.84
CA GLN A 165 -12.09 -2.00 -17.40
C GLN A 165 -12.11 -2.28 -18.90
N HIS A 166 -11.13 -1.83 -19.65
CA HIS A 166 -11.04 -2.02 -21.09
C HIS A 166 -10.35 -3.33 -21.48
N ARG A 167 -9.91 -4.16 -20.50
CA ARG A 167 -9.13 -5.38 -20.74
C ARG A 167 -7.91 -5.15 -21.64
N ASP A 168 -7.32 -3.97 -21.54
CA ASP A 168 -6.13 -3.61 -22.30
C ASP A 168 -4.90 -4.18 -21.58
N PRO A 169 -4.16 -5.11 -22.19
CA PRO A 169 -2.97 -5.69 -21.60
C PRO A 169 -1.77 -4.73 -21.57
N SER A 170 -1.93 -3.50 -22.09
CA SER A 170 -0.86 -2.51 -22.07
C SER A 170 -0.42 -2.22 -20.63
N THR A 171 0.82 -2.57 -20.32
CA THR A 171 1.47 -2.19 -19.04
C THR A 171 2.12 -0.83 -19.11
N VAL A 172 2.20 -0.24 -20.31
CA VAL A 172 2.88 1.03 -20.57
C VAL A 172 2.00 2.20 -20.12
N PHE A 173 2.52 3.04 -19.24
CA PHE A 173 1.85 4.28 -18.85
C PHE A 173 1.77 5.26 -20.04
N SER A 174 0.70 6.07 -20.06
CA SER A 174 0.63 7.18 -21.01
C SER A 174 1.80 8.14 -20.79
N LEU A 175 2.25 8.81 -21.87
CA LEU A 175 3.31 9.84 -21.78
C LEU A 175 3.02 10.88 -20.69
N LEU A 176 1.75 11.28 -20.54
CA LEU A 176 1.34 12.23 -19.51
C LEU A 176 1.54 11.67 -18.09
N THR A 177 1.26 10.39 -17.88
CA THR A 177 1.47 9.73 -16.59
C THR A 177 2.96 9.57 -16.28
N LEU A 178 3.76 9.19 -17.27
CA LEU A 178 5.22 9.13 -17.15
C LEU A 178 5.82 10.50 -16.80
N GLU A 179 5.39 11.56 -17.46
CA GLU A 179 5.85 12.93 -17.17
C GLU A 179 5.47 13.36 -15.74
N ARG A 180 4.29 13.00 -15.27
CA ARG A 180 3.88 13.26 -13.88
C ARG A 180 4.76 12.53 -12.88
N ILE A 181 5.10 11.26 -13.13
CA ILE A 181 6.00 10.49 -12.26
C ILE A 181 7.39 11.12 -12.27
N ARG A 182 7.92 11.48 -13.45
CA ARG A 182 9.22 12.16 -13.60
C ARG A 182 9.26 13.45 -12.79
N ARG A 183 8.24 14.30 -12.93
CA ARG A 183 8.16 15.56 -12.19
C ARG A 183 8.05 15.32 -10.67
N ALA A 184 7.31 14.31 -10.22
CA ALA A 184 7.27 13.93 -8.81
C ALA A 184 8.65 13.51 -8.30
N THR A 185 9.44 12.79 -9.11
CA THR A 185 10.82 12.42 -8.80
C THR A 185 11.72 13.65 -8.65
N THR A 186 11.61 14.60 -9.57
CA THR A 186 12.37 15.87 -9.51
C THR A 186 12.02 16.66 -8.24
N LEU A 187 10.72 16.87 -7.98
CA LEU A 187 10.27 17.61 -6.79
C LEU A 187 10.73 16.95 -5.48
N THR A 188 10.73 15.63 -5.41
CA THR A 188 11.25 14.92 -4.22
C THR A 188 12.76 15.04 -4.08
N HIS A 189 13.50 15.09 -5.19
CA HIS A 189 14.94 15.35 -5.19
C HIS A 189 15.25 16.76 -4.69
N ASP A 190 14.60 17.78 -5.25
CA ASP A 190 14.81 19.17 -4.87
C ASP A 190 14.50 19.38 -3.38
N LEU A 191 13.38 18.82 -2.90
CA LEU A 191 13.04 18.85 -1.49
C LEU A 191 14.08 18.18 -0.58
N LEU A 192 14.71 17.08 -1.03
CA LEU A 192 15.80 16.43 -0.30
C LEU A 192 17.04 17.32 -0.19
N GLU A 193 17.41 18.00 -1.27
CA GLU A 193 18.54 18.92 -1.27
C GLU A 193 18.27 20.14 -0.37
N ASP A 194 17.06 20.69 -0.42
CA ASP A 194 16.64 21.79 0.45
C ASP A 194 16.66 21.39 1.93
N LEU A 195 16.15 20.20 2.26
CA LEU A 195 16.19 19.67 3.63
C LEU A 195 17.64 19.45 4.14
N LYS A 196 18.57 19.02 3.27
CA LYS A 196 19.99 18.90 3.61
C LYS A 196 20.62 20.26 3.88
N THR A 197 20.31 21.26 3.05
CA THR A 197 20.91 22.58 3.08
C THR A 197 20.42 23.41 4.27
N HIS A 198 19.10 23.39 4.53
CA HIS A 198 18.47 24.22 5.56
C HIS A 198 18.27 23.46 6.89
N GLY A 199 18.29 22.14 6.88
CA GLY A 199 18.15 21.29 8.08
C GLY A 199 19.39 21.23 8.95
N ALA A 200 20.55 21.65 8.47
CA ALA A 200 21.85 21.53 9.15
C ALA A 200 21.96 22.38 10.45
N GLY A 201 21.04 23.32 10.72
CA GLY A 201 21.10 24.21 11.88
C GLY A 201 20.10 23.92 13.01
N ARG A 202 19.05 23.15 12.78
CA ARG A 202 18.03 22.77 13.78
C ARG A 202 17.49 21.38 13.49
N VAL A 203 18.22 20.37 13.87
CA VAL A 203 17.79 18.97 13.76
C VAL A 203 16.71 18.73 14.81
N THR A 204 15.45 18.93 14.45
CA THR A 204 14.33 18.38 15.18
C THR A 204 14.05 16.97 14.64
N GLU A 205 13.65 16.05 15.52
CA GLU A 205 13.34 14.65 15.18
C GLU A 205 12.41 14.52 13.97
N GLY A 206 11.43 15.43 13.81
CA GLY A 206 10.51 15.49 12.69
C GLY A 206 11.13 15.80 11.32
N VAL A 207 12.25 16.53 11.26
CA VAL A 207 12.96 16.83 10.01
C VAL A 207 13.70 15.58 9.51
N ASN A 208 14.27 14.79 10.40
CA ASN A 208 14.92 13.53 10.04
C ASN A 208 13.91 12.49 9.52
N GLU A 209 12.75 12.37 10.16
CA GLU A 209 11.69 11.49 9.69
C GLU A 209 11.18 11.90 8.29
N LEU A 210 11.03 13.21 8.08
CA LEU A 210 10.66 13.77 6.78
C LEU A 210 11.72 13.44 5.72
N HIS A 211 12.99 13.68 6.01
CA HIS A 211 14.09 13.37 5.09
C HIS A 211 14.05 11.90 4.69
N GLN A 212 13.96 10.98 5.64
CA GLN A 212 13.88 9.54 5.37
C GLN A 212 12.66 9.15 4.55
N ALA A 213 11.49 9.75 4.80
CA ALA A 213 10.28 9.47 4.06
C ALA A 213 10.36 9.95 2.60
N VAL A 214 10.91 11.14 2.37
CA VAL A 214 11.11 11.70 1.03
C VAL A 214 12.19 10.94 0.27
N GLU A 215 13.27 10.55 0.93
CA GLU A 215 14.34 9.72 0.36
C GLU A 215 13.80 8.38 -0.15
N LYS A 216 13.05 7.66 0.67
CA LYS A 216 12.40 6.41 0.26
C LYS A 216 11.43 6.60 -0.91
N LEU A 217 10.68 7.70 -0.93
CA LEU A 217 9.82 8.02 -2.06
C LEU A 217 10.60 8.26 -3.33
N HIS A 218 11.67 9.06 -3.24
CA HIS A 218 12.55 9.37 -4.37
C HIS A 218 13.21 8.10 -4.93
N GLU A 219 13.72 7.22 -4.07
CA GLU A 219 14.29 5.94 -4.48
C GLU A 219 13.28 5.07 -5.25
N ARG A 220 12.06 4.93 -4.74
CA ARG A 220 10.99 4.15 -5.39
C ARG A 220 10.61 4.70 -6.76
N LEU A 221 10.44 6.02 -6.86
CA LEU A 221 10.15 6.68 -8.13
C LEU A 221 11.30 6.55 -9.13
N SER A 222 12.55 6.61 -8.64
CA SER A 222 13.74 6.47 -9.47
C SER A 222 13.97 5.03 -9.96
N GLN A 223 13.62 4.02 -9.15
CA GLN A 223 13.67 2.61 -9.55
C GLN A 223 12.74 2.35 -10.74
N TYR A 224 11.55 2.92 -10.74
CA TYR A 224 10.59 2.77 -11.83
C TYR A 224 11.21 3.10 -13.20
N PHE A 225 12.06 4.13 -13.29
CA PHE A 225 12.73 4.52 -14.55
C PHE A 225 13.98 3.68 -14.88
N ARG A 226 14.50 2.89 -13.94
CA ARG A 226 15.62 1.97 -14.21
C ARG A 226 15.15 0.65 -14.78
N ASP A 227 14.02 0.19 -14.34
CA ASP A 227 13.46 -1.12 -14.73
C ASP A 227 12.81 -1.08 -16.13
N GLU A 228 12.58 0.12 -16.70
CA GLU A 228 12.07 0.30 -18.08
C GLU A 228 13.18 0.31 -19.17
N LYS A 229 14.44 0.11 -18.82
CA LYS A 229 15.55 -0.01 -19.80
C LYS A 229 15.93 -1.47 -20.03
#